data_0b27dadea88e44be23bba85340847fc1
#
_entry.id   0b27dadea88e44be23bba85340847fc1
#
_cell.length_a   1.000
_cell.length_b   1.000
_cell.length_c   1.000
_cell.angle_alpha   90.00
_cell.angle_beta   90.00
_cell.angle_gamma   90.00
#
_symmetry.space_group_name_H-M   'P 1'
#
loop_
_entity.id
_entity.type
_entity.pdbx_description
1 polymer ?
#
loop_
_entity_poly.entity_id
_entity_poly.type
_entity_poly.pdbx_seq_one_letter_code
_entity_poly.pdbx_strand_id
1 'polypeptide(L)'
;MSNSTVDPATATSLGFEGIGMTFPDGTHTLQDISFSVDRGEFVTVVGPSGCGKSTLLKIASGLLEPTKGSVIVDRDRLGYVFQDATLLPWRTVMANVELLAELHGVAKEERRRLAQDAIDLVGLSGFENYYPKNLSGGMKMRASLARTLTLKPPLFLFDEPFGAVDEITRESLNEETQLLFQREGFAGLFITHSISEAVFMSTRVLVMSAKPGEIIAEFEIPFEYPRSPALRFEPEFARLSGEISLALREGHS
;
A
#
# COMPACT_ATOMS: atom_id res chain seq x y z
N MET A 1 11.09 27.35 -28.42
CA MET A 1 10.27 27.10 -27.24
C MET A 1 9.53 25.79 -27.48
N SER A 2 10.12 24.67 -27.12
CA SER A 2 9.56 23.33 -27.34
C SER A 2 8.63 23.02 -26.16
N ASN A 3 7.33 23.04 -26.39
CA ASN A 3 6.33 22.53 -25.47
C ASN A 3 6.41 20.99 -25.51
N SER A 4 7.13 20.38 -24.59
CA SER A 4 6.99 18.94 -24.36
C SER A 4 5.65 18.71 -23.65
N THR A 5 4.66 18.30 -24.41
CA THR A 5 3.43 17.72 -23.88
C THR A 5 3.81 16.43 -23.15
N VAL A 6 3.86 16.47 -21.82
CA VAL A 6 3.94 15.28 -20.98
C VAL A 6 2.64 14.50 -21.21
N ASP A 7 2.78 13.26 -21.64
CA ASP A 7 1.64 12.34 -21.81
C ASP A 7 0.97 12.15 -20.44
N PRO A 8 -0.32 12.44 -20.27
CA PRO A 8 -1.01 12.33 -18.98
C PRO A 8 -1.06 10.89 -18.44
N ALA A 9 -0.65 9.88 -19.24
CA ALA A 9 -0.57 8.48 -18.82
C ALA A 9 0.69 8.14 -18.00
N THR A 10 1.73 8.99 -18.00
CA THR A 10 3.02 8.77 -17.31
C THR A 10 3.28 9.73 -16.16
N ALA A 11 2.24 10.29 -15.54
CA ALA A 11 2.44 11.17 -14.39
C ALA A 11 2.82 10.36 -13.14
N THR A 12 4.04 10.54 -12.66
CA THR A 12 4.55 9.96 -11.41
C THR A 12 3.66 10.37 -10.23
N SER A 13 3.14 9.38 -9.50
CA SER A 13 2.33 9.58 -8.29
C SER A 13 3.19 9.70 -7.04
N LEU A 14 4.35 9.00 -7.04
CA LEU A 14 5.32 9.02 -5.96
C LEU A 14 6.72 8.83 -6.55
N GLY A 15 7.68 9.66 -6.17
CA GLY A 15 9.08 9.52 -6.55
C GLY A 15 9.99 9.62 -5.34
N PHE A 16 10.99 8.74 -5.27
CA PHE A 16 12.08 8.80 -4.33
C PHE A 16 13.38 9.05 -5.09
N GLU A 17 14.17 10.02 -4.65
CA GLU A 17 15.43 10.43 -5.29
C GLU A 17 16.55 10.44 -4.26
N GLY A 18 17.42 9.41 -4.27
CA GLY A 18 18.59 9.30 -3.40
C GLY A 18 18.27 9.31 -1.90
N ILE A 19 17.15 8.70 -1.49
CA ILE A 19 16.71 8.72 -0.10
C ILE A 19 17.69 8.00 0.80
N GLY A 20 18.20 8.73 1.77
CA GLY A 20 18.96 8.19 2.91
C GLY A 20 18.29 8.55 4.23
N MET A 21 18.36 7.63 5.19
CA MET A 21 17.84 7.85 6.53
C MET A 21 18.80 7.35 7.59
N THR A 22 19.25 8.29 8.44
CA THR A 22 20.05 8.02 9.64
C THR A 22 19.33 8.60 10.84
N PHE A 23 18.98 7.77 11.81
CA PHE A 23 18.35 8.25 13.05
C PHE A 23 19.35 8.97 13.98
N PRO A 24 18.87 9.77 14.94
CA PRO A 24 19.75 10.53 15.87
C PRO A 24 20.69 9.65 16.71
N ASP A 25 20.35 8.37 16.91
CA ASP A 25 21.19 7.37 17.59
C ASP A 25 22.33 6.81 16.72
N GLY A 26 22.47 7.31 15.48
CA GLY A 26 23.46 6.87 14.51
C GLY A 26 23.01 5.66 13.68
N THR A 27 21.81 5.16 13.85
CA THR A 27 21.30 4.00 13.10
C THR A 27 21.04 4.36 11.62
N HIS A 28 21.87 3.84 10.72
CA HIS A 28 21.64 3.91 9.27
C HIS A 28 20.54 2.95 8.87
N THR A 29 19.41 3.46 8.36
CA THR A 29 18.24 2.64 8.05
C THR A 29 18.00 2.52 6.55
N LEU A 30 18.15 3.61 5.79
CA LEU A 30 18.00 3.62 4.33
C LEU A 30 19.23 4.24 3.68
N GLN A 31 19.63 3.70 2.53
CA GLN A 31 20.76 4.20 1.75
C GLN A 31 20.41 4.23 0.26
N ASP A 32 20.51 5.40 -0.33
CA ASP A 32 20.40 5.68 -1.78
C ASP A 32 19.17 5.05 -2.46
N ILE A 33 18.00 5.14 -1.83
CA ILE A 33 16.75 4.63 -2.40
C ILE A 33 16.26 5.58 -3.49
N SER A 34 16.15 5.07 -4.71
CA SER A 34 15.63 5.79 -5.87
C SER A 34 14.71 4.90 -6.69
N PHE A 35 13.42 5.25 -6.76
CA PHE A 35 12.42 4.64 -7.65
C PHE A 35 11.18 5.52 -7.72
N SER A 36 10.31 5.24 -8.68
CA SER A 36 9.00 5.90 -8.80
C SER A 36 7.86 4.90 -8.74
N VAL A 37 6.66 5.41 -8.45
CA VAL A 37 5.37 4.73 -8.63
C VAL A 37 4.52 5.61 -9.53
N ASP A 38 4.21 5.11 -10.70
CA ASP A 38 3.45 5.85 -11.68
C ASP A 38 1.94 5.63 -11.50
N ARG A 39 1.14 6.45 -12.14
CA ARG A 39 -0.31 6.37 -12.08
C ARG A 39 -0.79 5.02 -12.64
N GLY A 40 -1.64 4.31 -11.89
CA GLY A 40 -2.12 2.99 -12.27
C GLY A 40 -1.08 1.87 -12.11
N GLU A 41 0.03 2.14 -11.41
CA GLU A 41 1.04 1.16 -11.05
C GLU A 41 0.85 0.70 -9.61
N PHE A 42 1.06 -0.59 -9.35
CA PHE A 42 1.05 -1.18 -8.02
C PHE A 42 2.43 -1.77 -7.74
N VAL A 43 3.26 -1.00 -7.04
CA VAL A 43 4.64 -1.39 -6.70
C VAL A 43 4.68 -1.99 -5.31
N THR A 44 5.30 -3.17 -5.19
CA THR A 44 5.53 -3.79 -3.88
C THR A 44 7.01 -3.78 -3.52
N VAL A 45 7.30 -3.41 -2.27
CA VAL A 45 8.64 -3.54 -1.69
C VAL A 45 8.63 -4.72 -0.73
N VAL A 46 9.48 -5.72 -1.03
CA VAL A 46 9.75 -6.85 -0.16
C VAL A 46 11.15 -6.75 0.43
N GLY A 47 11.33 -7.24 1.65
CA GLY A 47 12.63 -7.20 2.32
C GLY A 47 12.56 -7.74 3.74
N PRO A 48 13.73 -7.98 4.38
CA PRO A 48 13.78 -8.50 5.74
C PRO A 48 13.10 -7.59 6.76
N SER A 49 12.73 -8.14 7.91
CA SER A 49 12.21 -7.32 9.01
C SER A 49 13.29 -6.32 9.48
N GLY A 50 12.87 -5.07 9.69
CA GLY A 50 13.76 -4.01 10.17
C GLY A 50 14.66 -3.37 9.11
N CYS A 51 14.58 -3.73 7.82
CA CYS A 51 15.40 -3.13 6.76
C CYS A 51 15.00 -1.68 6.39
N GLY A 52 13.86 -1.18 6.88
CA GLY A 52 13.45 0.21 6.65
C GLY A 52 12.20 0.42 5.80
N LYS A 53 11.48 -0.63 5.43
CA LYS A 53 10.26 -0.54 4.58
C LYS A 53 9.21 0.43 5.14
N SER A 54 8.82 0.27 6.41
CA SER A 54 7.87 1.20 7.05
C SER A 54 8.46 2.62 7.23
N THR A 55 9.79 2.74 7.36
CA THR A 55 10.48 4.04 7.36
C THR A 55 10.30 4.74 6.01
N LEU A 56 10.42 3.99 4.91
CA LEU A 56 10.20 4.51 3.56
C LEU A 56 8.76 5.04 3.38
N LEU A 57 7.74 4.30 3.84
CA LEU A 57 6.35 4.78 3.80
C LEU A 57 6.12 6.03 4.69
N LYS A 58 6.75 6.09 5.87
CA LYS A 58 6.67 7.28 6.72
C LYS A 58 7.30 8.49 6.06
N ILE A 59 8.37 8.30 5.28
CA ILE A 59 8.99 9.36 4.50
C ILE A 59 8.06 9.79 3.36
N ALA A 60 7.48 8.85 2.61
CA ALA A 60 6.50 9.15 1.56
C ALA A 60 5.31 9.96 2.09
N SER A 61 4.77 9.57 3.25
CA SER A 61 3.61 10.25 3.84
C SER A 61 3.93 11.58 4.55
N GLY A 62 5.21 11.95 4.67
CA GLY A 62 5.64 13.15 5.40
C GLY A 62 5.60 13.02 6.93
N LEU A 63 5.40 11.81 7.46
CA LEU A 63 5.48 11.53 8.90
C LEU A 63 6.94 11.52 9.39
N LEU A 64 7.89 11.42 8.46
CA LEU A 64 9.33 11.44 8.74
C LEU A 64 10.04 12.14 7.59
N GLU A 65 10.96 13.04 7.90
CA GLU A 65 11.80 13.68 6.90
C GLU A 65 13.07 12.84 6.67
N PRO A 66 13.50 12.61 5.42
CA PRO A 66 14.72 11.89 5.12
C PRO A 66 15.94 12.73 5.51
N THR A 67 17.06 12.09 5.82
CA THR A 67 18.33 12.79 6.09
C THR A 67 19.09 13.17 4.81
N LYS A 68 18.76 12.51 3.69
CA LYS A 68 19.28 12.79 2.34
C LYS A 68 18.21 12.50 1.31
N GLY A 69 18.33 13.15 0.14
CA GLY A 69 17.44 12.95 -0.98
C GLY A 69 16.14 13.73 -0.89
N SER A 70 15.25 13.49 -1.82
CA SER A 70 13.95 14.16 -1.92
C SER A 70 12.82 13.20 -2.28
N VAL A 71 11.59 13.55 -1.87
CA VAL A 71 10.37 12.82 -2.22
C VAL A 71 9.44 13.72 -3.02
N ILE A 72 8.98 13.22 -4.14
CA ILE A 72 7.98 13.86 -5.00
C ILE A 72 6.64 13.17 -4.76
N VAL A 73 5.69 13.83 -4.12
CA VAL A 73 4.36 13.27 -3.81
C VAL A 73 3.38 14.39 -3.46
N ASP A 74 2.12 14.23 -3.85
CA ASP A 74 1.02 15.08 -3.37
C ASP A 74 0.48 14.51 -2.04
N ARG A 75 1.01 15.00 -0.92
CA ARG A 75 0.70 14.51 0.44
C ARG A 75 -0.74 14.78 0.87
N ASP A 76 -1.40 15.78 0.29
CA ASP A 76 -2.80 16.11 0.61
C ASP A 76 -3.78 15.11 -0.03
N ARG A 77 -3.31 14.32 -0.98
CA ARG A 77 -4.09 13.39 -1.77
C ARG A 77 -3.58 11.96 -1.71
N LEU A 78 -2.98 11.55 -0.59
CA LEU A 78 -2.56 10.17 -0.37
C LEU A 78 -3.43 9.45 0.66
N GLY A 79 -3.62 8.15 0.46
CA GLY A 79 -4.25 7.24 1.41
C GLY A 79 -3.20 6.41 2.12
N TYR A 80 -3.30 6.25 3.44
CA TYR A 80 -2.41 5.38 4.21
C TYR A 80 -3.22 4.27 4.90
N VAL A 81 -2.88 3.02 4.61
CA VAL A 81 -3.44 1.83 5.24
C VAL A 81 -2.35 1.21 6.10
N PHE A 82 -2.52 1.29 7.41
CA PHE A 82 -1.57 0.81 8.41
C PHE A 82 -1.72 -0.70 8.64
N GLN A 83 -0.68 -1.34 9.17
CA GLN A 83 -0.66 -2.73 9.60
C GLN A 83 -1.79 -3.03 10.62
N ASP A 84 -1.98 -2.14 11.59
CA ASP A 84 -3.14 -2.15 12.45
C ASP A 84 -4.26 -1.30 11.82
N ALA A 85 -5.49 -1.77 11.86
CA ALA A 85 -6.63 -1.06 11.27
C ALA A 85 -6.89 0.34 11.86
N THR A 86 -6.31 0.65 13.03
CA THR A 86 -6.36 1.95 13.73
C THR A 86 -7.77 2.57 13.79
N LEU A 87 -8.81 1.73 13.94
CA LEU A 87 -10.18 2.18 14.11
C LEU A 87 -10.37 2.78 15.51
N LEU A 88 -11.13 3.87 15.59
CA LEU A 88 -11.50 4.48 16.85
C LEU A 88 -12.52 3.56 17.57
N PRO A 89 -12.18 2.98 18.74
CA PRO A 89 -12.98 1.91 19.36
C PRO A 89 -14.35 2.39 19.88
N TRP A 90 -14.52 3.69 20.07
CA TRP A 90 -15.77 4.33 20.48
C TRP A 90 -16.65 4.80 19.32
N ARG A 91 -16.21 4.63 18.07
CA ARG A 91 -16.98 4.93 16.86
C ARG A 91 -17.46 3.65 16.20
N THR A 92 -18.64 3.69 15.60
CA THR A 92 -19.14 2.60 14.74
C THR A 92 -18.32 2.49 13.45
N VAL A 93 -18.53 1.44 12.66
CA VAL A 93 -17.92 1.29 11.31
C VAL A 93 -18.21 2.53 10.48
N MET A 94 -19.47 2.92 10.33
CA MET A 94 -19.87 4.11 9.59
C MET A 94 -19.11 5.36 10.05
N ALA A 95 -19.10 5.63 11.36
CA ALA A 95 -18.45 6.80 11.91
C ALA A 95 -16.90 6.76 11.79
N ASN A 96 -16.29 5.57 11.76
CA ASN A 96 -14.89 5.41 11.45
C ASN A 96 -14.59 5.69 9.97
N VAL A 97 -15.44 5.20 9.07
CA VAL A 97 -15.28 5.40 7.62
C VAL A 97 -15.51 6.87 7.24
N GLU A 98 -16.46 7.55 7.85
CA GLU A 98 -16.72 8.99 7.67
C GLU A 98 -15.55 9.89 8.13
N LEU A 99 -14.65 9.39 8.99
CA LEU A 99 -13.68 10.19 9.75
C LEU A 99 -12.82 11.11 8.87
N LEU A 100 -12.23 10.58 7.80
CA LEU A 100 -11.35 11.39 6.95
C LEU A 100 -12.12 12.48 6.21
N ALA A 101 -13.29 12.16 5.68
CA ALA A 101 -14.16 13.15 5.04
C ALA A 101 -14.66 14.22 6.03
N GLU A 102 -14.90 13.82 7.31
CA GLU A 102 -15.22 14.74 8.39
C GLU A 102 -14.09 15.73 8.67
N LEU A 103 -12.85 15.24 8.76
CA LEU A 103 -11.65 16.07 9.00
C LEU A 103 -11.36 17.03 7.85
N HIS A 104 -11.73 16.65 6.61
CA HIS A 104 -11.62 17.51 5.43
C HIS A 104 -12.81 18.46 5.24
N GLY A 105 -13.72 18.53 6.22
CA GLY A 105 -14.84 19.49 6.19
C GLY A 105 -15.96 19.13 5.20
N VAL A 106 -16.03 17.88 4.72
CA VAL A 106 -17.11 17.43 3.83
C VAL A 106 -18.46 17.48 4.57
N ALA A 107 -19.49 18.02 3.92
CA ALA A 107 -20.84 18.14 4.49
C ALA A 107 -21.38 16.77 4.92
N LYS A 108 -22.18 16.74 6.00
CA LYS A 108 -22.64 15.50 6.66
C LYS A 108 -23.33 14.52 5.70
N GLU A 109 -24.23 15.03 4.87
CA GLU A 109 -24.99 14.21 3.91
C GLU A 109 -24.05 13.56 2.89
N GLU A 110 -23.12 14.33 2.36
CA GLU A 110 -22.17 13.85 1.35
C GLU A 110 -21.15 12.86 1.94
N ARG A 111 -20.58 13.16 3.13
CA ARG A 111 -19.65 12.22 3.76
C ARG A 111 -20.33 10.89 4.12
N ARG A 112 -21.63 10.94 4.52
CA ARG A 112 -22.42 9.74 4.77
C ARG A 112 -22.60 8.89 3.53
N ARG A 113 -22.88 9.54 2.40
CA ARG A 113 -22.99 8.88 1.10
C ARG A 113 -21.65 8.25 0.69
N LEU A 114 -20.56 9.01 0.74
CA LEU A 114 -19.21 8.52 0.41
C LEU A 114 -18.79 7.34 1.30
N ALA A 115 -19.12 7.41 2.60
CA ALA A 115 -18.83 6.33 3.54
C ALA A 115 -19.65 5.08 3.25
N GLN A 116 -20.95 5.23 2.90
CA GLN A 116 -21.77 4.08 2.52
C GLN A 116 -21.24 3.42 1.24
N ASP A 117 -20.94 4.21 0.21
CA ASP A 117 -20.36 3.73 -1.04
C ASP A 117 -19.06 2.93 -0.77
N ALA A 118 -18.20 3.43 0.13
CA ALA A 118 -16.95 2.77 0.50
C ALA A 118 -17.19 1.48 1.32
N ILE A 119 -18.16 1.47 2.24
CA ILE A 119 -18.56 0.29 3.03
C ILE A 119 -19.08 -0.82 2.11
N ASP A 120 -19.93 -0.46 1.16
CA ASP A 120 -20.49 -1.41 0.19
C ASP A 120 -19.38 -1.98 -0.71
N LEU A 121 -18.43 -1.14 -1.10
CA LEU A 121 -17.30 -1.52 -1.95
C LEU A 121 -16.38 -2.57 -1.30
N VAL A 122 -16.19 -2.50 0.02
CA VAL A 122 -15.36 -3.45 0.78
C VAL A 122 -16.17 -4.61 1.39
N GLY A 123 -17.44 -4.77 1.01
CA GLY A 123 -18.28 -5.88 1.47
C GLY A 123 -18.64 -5.83 2.97
N LEU A 124 -18.79 -4.63 3.54
CA LEU A 124 -19.19 -4.42 4.94
C LEU A 124 -20.63 -3.91 5.09
N SER A 125 -21.47 -4.01 4.04
CA SER A 125 -22.91 -3.68 4.11
C SER A 125 -23.60 -4.50 5.20
N GLY A 126 -24.41 -3.82 6.05
CA GLY A 126 -25.06 -4.42 7.21
C GLY A 126 -24.26 -4.34 8.52
N PHE A 127 -22.99 -3.90 8.47
CA PHE A 127 -22.12 -3.74 9.64
C PHE A 127 -21.89 -2.28 10.05
N GLU A 128 -22.59 -1.32 9.45
CA GLU A 128 -22.42 0.13 9.61
C GLU A 128 -22.47 0.57 11.06
N ASN A 129 -23.36 -0.04 11.86
CA ASN A 129 -23.62 0.30 13.25
C ASN A 129 -22.79 -0.53 14.26
N TYR A 130 -21.95 -1.45 13.77
CA TYR A 130 -21.09 -2.25 14.65
C TYR A 130 -19.88 -1.45 15.12
N TYR A 131 -19.44 -1.75 16.35
CA TYR A 131 -18.21 -1.19 16.91
C TYR A 131 -17.01 -2.12 16.59
N PRO A 132 -15.78 -1.58 16.55
CA PRO A 132 -14.57 -2.37 16.21
C PRO A 132 -14.39 -3.64 17.07
N LYS A 133 -14.81 -3.63 18.34
CA LYS A 133 -14.74 -4.81 19.22
C LYS A 133 -15.58 -6.00 18.75
N ASN A 134 -16.57 -5.76 17.90
CA ASN A 134 -17.50 -6.78 17.39
C ASN A 134 -17.13 -7.25 15.97
N LEU A 135 -15.98 -6.80 15.45
CA LEU A 135 -15.50 -7.13 14.11
C LEU A 135 -14.33 -8.13 14.19
N SER A 136 -14.24 -9.02 13.19
CA SER A 136 -13.04 -9.83 12.95
C SER A 136 -11.85 -8.96 12.53
N GLY A 137 -10.64 -9.51 12.53
CA GLY A 137 -9.43 -8.82 12.04
C GLY A 137 -9.57 -8.34 10.60
N GLY A 138 -10.04 -9.22 9.72
CA GLY A 138 -10.29 -8.87 8.31
C GLY A 138 -11.37 -7.78 8.15
N MET A 139 -12.46 -7.84 8.90
CA MET A 139 -13.49 -6.79 8.86
C MET A 139 -12.96 -5.44 9.33
N LYS A 140 -12.08 -5.41 10.35
CA LYS A 140 -11.43 -4.18 10.80
C LYS A 140 -10.53 -3.61 9.69
N MET A 141 -9.79 -4.46 8.99
CA MET A 141 -8.92 -4.04 7.90
C MET A 141 -9.74 -3.49 6.73
N ARG A 142 -10.84 -4.16 6.35
CA ARG A 142 -11.79 -3.64 5.34
C ARG A 142 -12.36 -2.27 5.73
N ALA A 143 -12.74 -2.08 7.00
CA ALA A 143 -13.22 -0.78 7.48
C ALA A 143 -12.14 0.31 7.43
N SER A 144 -10.87 -0.03 7.70
CA SER A 144 -9.72 0.88 7.54
C SER A 144 -9.49 1.26 6.07
N LEU A 145 -9.59 0.28 5.17
CA LEU A 145 -9.51 0.51 3.73
C LEU A 145 -10.67 1.40 3.24
N ALA A 146 -11.92 1.10 3.64
CA ALA A 146 -13.09 1.91 3.33
C ALA A 146 -12.93 3.37 3.78
N ARG A 147 -12.41 3.59 5.00
CA ARG A 147 -12.11 4.92 5.52
C ARG A 147 -11.19 5.70 4.59
N THR A 148 -10.15 5.06 4.10
CA THR A 148 -9.17 5.68 3.19
C THR A 148 -9.80 5.99 1.83
N LEU A 149 -10.67 5.11 1.32
CA LEU A 149 -11.36 5.26 0.04
C LEU A 149 -12.34 6.42 -0.03
N THR A 150 -12.89 6.90 1.10
CA THR A 150 -13.86 8.01 1.11
C THR A 150 -13.34 9.28 0.43
N LEU A 151 -12.03 9.50 0.42
CA LEU A 151 -11.39 10.64 -0.21
C LEU A 151 -10.92 10.37 -1.64
N LYS A 152 -11.07 9.14 -2.13
CA LYS A 152 -10.60 8.69 -3.46
C LYS A 152 -9.16 9.14 -3.77
N PRO A 153 -8.19 8.81 -2.92
CA PRO A 153 -6.82 9.23 -3.12
C PRO A 153 -6.25 8.59 -4.40
N PRO A 154 -5.47 9.34 -5.22
CA PRO A 154 -4.82 8.78 -6.40
C PRO A 154 -3.63 7.88 -6.07
N LEU A 155 -3.12 7.93 -4.82
CA LEU A 155 -2.02 7.12 -4.32
C LEU A 155 -2.40 6.48 -2.98
N PHE A 156 -2.15 5.18 -2.86
CA PHE A 156 -2.26 4.43 -1.61
C PHE A 156 -0.89 3.95 -1.13
N LEU A 157 -0.65 4.09 0.17
CA LEU A 157 0.49 3.52 0.89
C LEU A 157 -0.03 2.40 1.81
N PHE A 158 0.48 1.18 1.64
CA PHE A 158 0.07 0.01 2.40
C PHE A 158 1.26 -0.52 3.22
N ASP A 159 1.16 -0.46 4.55
CA ASP A 159 2.21 -0.91 5.47
C ASP A 159 1.83 -2.27 6.08
N GLU A 160 2.22 -3.36 5.43
CA GLU A 160 1.91 -4.75 5.82
C GLU A 160 0.43 -4.96 6.21
N PRO A 161 -0.56 -4.49 5.41
CA PRO A 161 -1.94 -4.36 5.86
C PRO A 161 -2.59 -5.68 6.24
N PHE A 162 -2.09 -6.79 5.71
CA PHE A 162 -2.67 -8.11 5.93
C PHE A 162 -1.81 -9.01 6.81
N GLY A 163 -0.74 -8.48 7.43
CA GLY A 163 0.19 -9.25 8.26
C GLY A 163 -0.44 -9.87 9.53
N ALA A 164 -1.52 -9.25 10.05
CA ALA A 164 -2.15 -9.66 11.30
C ALA A 164 -3.41 -10.56 11.13
N VAL A 165 -3.76 -10.97 9.89
CA VAL A 165 -4.91 -11.84 9.61
C VAL A 165 -4.46 -13.25 9.22
N ASP A 166 -5.36 -14.24 9.37
CA ASP A 166 -5.11 -15.61 8.93
C ASP A 166 -4.98 -15.71 7.39
N GLU A 167 -4.40 -16.81 6.91
CA GLU A 167 -4.05 -16.99 5.50
C GLU A 167 -5.26 -16.90 4.55
N ILE A 168 -6.39 -17.55 4.92
CA ILE A 168 -7.60 -17.56 4.07
C ILE A 168 -8.17 -16.15 3.95
N THR A 169 -8.25 -15.43 5.09
CA THR A 169 -8.69 -14.03 5.12
C THR A 169 -7.75 -13.12 4.33
N ARG A 170 -6.44 -13.36 4.43
CA ARG A 170 -5.40 -12.61 3.69
C ARG A 170 -5.57 -12.76 2.19
N GLU A 171 -5.76 -13.98 1.69
CA GLU A 171 -5.99 -14.24 0.28
C GLU A 171 -7.24 -13.52 -0.24
N SER A 172 -8.36 -13.59 0.51
CA SER A 172 -9.59 -12.86 0.17
C SER A 172 -9.37 -11.35 0.12
N LEU A 173 -8.63 -10.76 1.09
CA LEU A 173 -8.31 -9.33 1.11
C LEU A 173 -7.39 -8.92 -0.06
N ASN A 174 -6.46 -9.78 -0.46
CA ASN A 174 -5.63 -9.56 -1.64
C ASN A 174 -6.48 -9.50 -2.92
N GLU A 175 -7.42 -10.45 -3.09
CA GLU A 175 -8.33 -10.46 -4.23
C GLU A 175 -9.22 -9.21 -4.28
N GLU A 176 -9.81 -8.85 -3.16
CA GLU A 176 -10.65 -7.66 -3.06
C GLU A 176 -9.86 -6.38 -3.34
N THR A 177 -8.62 -6.28 -2.81
CA THR A 177 -7.77 -5.09 -3.00
C THR A 177 -7.32 -4.96 -4.46
N GLN A 178 -6.99 -6.05 -5.15
CA GLN A 178 -6.65 -5.97 -6.58
C GLN A 178 -7.85 -5.57 -7.46
N LEU A 179 -9.06 -6.09 -7.15
CA LEU A 179 -10.28 -5.68 -7.85
C LEU A 179 -10.57 -4.19 -7.65
N LEU A 180 -10.32 -3.70 -6.43
CA LEU A 180 -10.43 -2.30 -6.10
C LEU A 180 -9.40 -1.46 -6.87
N PHE A 181 -8.14 -1.89 -6.91
CA PHE A 181 -7.08 -1.26 -7.69
C PHE A 181 -7.47 -1.15 -9.17
N GLN A 182 -7.92 -2.25 -9.77
CA GLN A 182 -8.35 -2.28 -11.17
C GLN A 182 -9.53 -1.32 -11.44
N ARG A 183 -10.50 -1.27 -10.52
CA ARG A 183 -11.72 -0.46 -10.66
C ARG A 183 -11.46 1.04 -10.51
N GLU A 184 -10.67 1.42 -9.50
CA GLU A 184 -10.48 2.82 -9.12
C GLU A 184 -9.24 3.45 -9.78
N GLY A 185 -8.29 2.64 -10.29
CA GLY A 185 -7.12 3.09 -11.06
C GLY A 185 -6.14 3.96 -10.25
N PHE A 186 -6.06 3.75 -8.94
CA PHE A 186 -5.08 4.45 -8.10
C PHE A 186 -3.66 3.92 -8.30
N ALA A 187 -2.64 4.63 -7.84
CA ALA A 187 -1.29 4.12 -7.68
C ALA A 187 -1.14 3.47 -6.30
N GLY A 188 -0.35 2.39 -6.18
CA GLY A 188 -0.13 1.70 -4.90
C GLY A 188 1.34 1.48 -4.60
N LEU A 189 1.79 1.86 -3.39
CA LEU A 189 3.03 1.39 -2.81
C LEU A 189 2.70 0.45 -1.65
N PHE A 190 3.02 -0.82 -1.82
CA PHE A 190 2.66 -1.89 -0.89
C PHE A 190 3.90 -2.47 -0.23
N ILE A 191 3.89 -2.59 1.07
CA ILE A 191 4.95 -3.26 1.82
C ILE A 191 4.43 -4.57 2.36
N THR A 192 5.18 -5.63 2.13
CA THR A 192 4.93 -6.95 2.70
C THR A 192 6.23 -7.73 2.89
N HIS A 193 6.17 -8.74 3.75
CA HIS A 193 7.21 -9.78 3.85
C HIS A 193 6.83 -11.07 3.08
N SER A 194 5.63 -11.11 2.49
CA SER A 194 5.12 -12.25 1.73
C SER A 194 5.43 -12.09 0.24
N ILE A 195 6.28 -12.97 -0.31
CA ILE A 195 6.58 -13.00 -1.74
C ILE A 195 5.34 -13.34 -2.56
N SER A 196 4.48 -14.26 -2.05
CA SER A 196 3.23 -14.61 -2.72
C SER A 196 2.29 -13.42 -2.86
N GLU A 197 2.16 -12.58 -1.82
CA GLU A 197 1.39 -11.33 -1.92
C GLU A 197 2.01 -10.39 -2.94
N ALA A 198 3.34 -10.19 -2.88
CA ALA A 198 4.04 -9.30 -3.80
C ALA A 198 3.80 -9.68 -5.26
N VAL A 199 3.97 -10.95 -5.62
CA VAL A 199 3.73 -11.44 -6.99
C VAL A 199 2.24 -11.36 -7.37
N PHE A 200 1.33 -11.65 -6.42
CA PHE A 200 -0.10 -11.63 -6.70
C PHE A 200 -0.69 -10.23 -6.86
N MET A 201 -0.16 -9.24 -6.12
CA MET A 201 -0.74 -7.90 -6.05
C MET A 201 -0.13 -6.90 -7.03
N SER A 202 1.14 -7.09 -7.45
CA SER A 202 1.94 -6.00 -8.01
C SER A 202 2.04 -6.04 -9.53
N THR A 203 2.24 -4.86 -10.12
CA THR A 203 2.78 -4.71 -11.47
C THR A 203 4.30 -4.84 -11.47
N ARG A 204 4.94 -4.45 -10.33
CA ARG A 204 6.39 -4.46 -10.15
C ARG A 204 6.76 -4.74 -8.69
N VAL A 205 7.78 -5.57 -8.48
CA VAL A 205 8.30 -5.91 -7.15
C VAL A 205 9.73 -5.41 -7.01
N LEU A 206 10.00 -4.65 -5.96
CA LEU A 206 11.31 -4.19 -5.56
C LEU A 206 11.80 -5.01 -4.37
N VAL A 207 13.02 -5.50 -4.44
CA VAL A 207 13.67 -6.24 -3.35
C VAL A 207 14.61 -5.30 -2.60
N MET A 208 14.41 -5.19 -1.30
CA MET A 208 15.24 -4.37 -0.41
C MET A 208 16.20 -5.26 0.40
N SER A 209 17.47 -4.84 0.48
CA SER A 209 18.51 -5.49 1.29
C SER A 209 18.23 -5.41 2.79
N ALA A 210 19.04 -6.13 3.58
CA ALA A 210 19.17 -5.90 5.01
C ALA A 210 19.71 -4.48 5.29
N LYS A 211 19.75 -4.08 6.57
CA LYS A 211 20.13 -2.74 7.01
C LYS A 211 21.61 -2.40 6.72
N PRO A 212 21.92 -1.25 6.11
CA PRO A 212 20.99 -0.25 5.57
C PRO A 212 20.20 -0.78 4.37
N GLY A 213 18.88 -0.45 4.30
CA GLY A 213 18.03 -0.88 3.20
C GLY A 213 18.39 -0.16 1.91
N GLU A 214 18.69 -0.92 0.86
CA GLU A 214 18.91 -0.48 -0.53
C GLU A 214 18.01 -1.30 -1.45
N ILE A 215 17.62 -0.76 -2.62
CA ILE A 215 16.95 -1.56 -3.65
C ILE A 215 18.03 -2.35 -4.39
N ILE A 216 17.98 -3.67 -4.28
CA ILE A 216 19.00 -4.58 -4.85
C ILE A 216 18.51 -5.34 -6.07
N ALA A 217 17.21 -5.44 -6.28
CA ALA A 217 16.62 -6.05 -7.47
C ALA A 217 15.22 -5.51 -7.72
N GLU A 218 14.80 -5.61 -8.99
CA GLU A 218 13.50 -5.19 -9.48
C GLU A 218 12.96 -6.25 -10.44
N PHE A 219 11.67 -6.59 -10.30
CA PHE A 219 10.99 -7.60 -11.09
C PHE A 219 9.68 -7.03 -11.64
N GLU A 220 9.50 -7.05 -12.95
CA GLU A 220 8.21 -6.82 -13.58
C GLU A 220 7.32 -8.07 -13.41
N ILE A 221 6.04 -7.86 -13.12
CA ILE A 221 5.08 -8.93 -12.92
C ILE A 221 4.14 -8.97 -14.14
N PRO A 222 4.27 -9.95 -15.04
CA PRO A 222 3.60 -9.93 -16.34
C PRO A 222 2.15 -10.44 -16.30
N PHE A 223 1.56 -10.58 -15.12
CA PHE A 223 0.19 -11.08 -14.99
C PHE A 223 -0.81 -9.94 -15.07
N GLU A 224 -1.78 -10.08 -15.96
CA GLU A 224 -2.87 -9.12 -16.11
C GLU A 224 -3.88 -9.19 -14.95
N TYR A 225 -4.60 -8.10 -14.72
CA TYR A 225 -5.71 -8.04 -13.79
C TYR A 225 -7.05 -8.29 -14.51
N PRO A 226 -8.07 -8.87 -13.82
CA PRO A 226 -8.05 -9.40 -12.46
C PRO A 226 -7.32 -10.75 -12.40
N ARG A 227 -6.55 -10.96 -11.35
CA ARG A 227 -5.84 -12.22 -11.12
C ARG A 227 -6.69 -13.18 -10.32
N SER A 228 -6.87 -14.39 -10.85
CA SER A 228 -7.57 -15.47 -10.15
C SER A 228 -6.69 -16.07 -9.04
N PRO A 229 -7.25 -16.54 -7.91
CA PRO A 229 -6.53 -17.30 -6.91
C PRO A 229 -5.73 -18.48 -7.48
N ALA A 230 -6.23 -19.11 -8.54
CA ALA A 230 -5.58 -20.22 -9.23
C ALA A 230 -4.21 -19.84 -9.82
N LEU A 231 -3.95 -18.55 -10.08
CA LEU A 231 -2.67 -18.05 -10.58
C LEU A 231 -1.49 -18.47 -9.67
N ARG A 232 -1.72 -18.57 -8.36
CA ARG A 232 -0.69 -18.98 -7.39
C ARG A 232 -0.14 -20.38 -7.62
N PHE A 233 -0.87 -21.22 -8.36
CA PHE A 233 -0.49 -22.59 -8.70
C PHE A 233 0.12 -22.73 -10.08
N GLU A 234 0.24 -21.64 -10.83
CA GLU A 234 0.84 -21.63 -12.16
C GLU A 234 2.38 -21.70 -12.08
N PRO A 235 3.05 -22.46 -13.00
CA PRO A 235 4.51 -22.59 -13.00
C PRO A 235 5.25 -21.25 -13.08
N GLU A 236 4.72 -20.28 -13.82
CA GLU A 236 5.34 -18.97 -13.99
C GLU A 236 5.29 -18.14 -12.69
N PHE A 237 4.20 -18.25 -11.93
CA PHE A 237 4.09 -17.64 -10.59
C PHE A 237 5.14 -18.23 -9.63
N ALA A 238 5.30 -19.55 -9.65
CA ALA A 238 6.29 -20.25 -8.83
C ALA A 238 7.73 -19.85 -9.23
N ARG A 239 8.01 -19.71 -10.53
CA ARG A 239 9.31 -19.27 -11.05
C ARG A 239 9.66 -17.87 -10.55
N LEU A 240 8.79 -16.89 -10.76
CA LEU A 240 8.97 -15.50 -10.28
C LEU A 240 9.13 -15.43 -8.77
N SER A 241 8.29 -16.15 -8.01
CA SER A 241 8.42 -16.22 -6.56
C SER A 241 9.77 -16.78 -6.12
N GLY A 242 10.30 -17.76 -6.86
CA GLY A 242 11.62 -18.34 -6.63
C GLY A 242 12.74 -17.34 -6.88
N GLU A 243 12.69 -16.58 -7.98
CA GLU A 243 13.67 -15.55 -8.32
C GLU A 243 13.72 -14.42 -7.30
N ILE A 244 12.55 -13.91 -6.87
CA ILE A 244 12.44 -12.91 -5.82
C ILE A 244 13.00 -13.45 -4.48
N SER A 245 12.72 -14.73 -4.16
CA SER A 245 13.25 -15.38 -2.96
C SER A 245 14.77 -15.49 -2.96
N LEU A 246 15.38 -15.78 -4.13
CA LEU A 246 16.82 -15.82 -4.27
C LEU A 246 17.45 -14.43 -4.07
N ALA A 247 16.91 -13.40 -4.72
CA ALA A 247 17.36 -12.02 -4.54
C ALA A 247 17.28 -11.56 -3.09
N LEU A 248 16.21 -11.92 -2.37
CA LEU A 248 16.07 -11.64 -0.93
C LEU A 248 17.16 -12.31 -0.08
N ARG A 249 17.56 -13.55 -0.41
CA ARG A 249 18.62 -14.26 0.30
C ARG A 249 19.99 -13.64 0.08
N GLU A 250 20.27 -13.21 -1.13
CA GLU A 250 21.52 -12.50 -1.48
C GLU A 250 21.63 -11.16 -0.74
N GLY A 251 20.52 -10.45 -0.58
CA GLY A 251 20.46 -9.19 0.19
C GLY A 251 20.53 -9.34 1.72
N HIS A 252 20.55 -10.57 2.24
CA HIS A 252 20.73 -10.86 3.67
C HIS A 252 22.21 -11.07 4.06
N SER A 253 23.09 -11.19 3.08
CA SER A 253 24.52 -11.43 3.27
C SER A 253 25.26 -10.11 3.37
#